data_78a802f66c935fe9d6032ac54b3ea236
#
_entry.id   78a802f66c935fe9d6032ac54b3ea236
#
_cell.length_a   1.000
_cell.length_b   1.000
_cell.length_c   1.000
_cell.angle_alpha   90.00
_cell.angle_beta   90.00
_cell.angle_gamma   90.00
#
_symmetry.space_group_name_H-M   'P 1'
#
loop_
_entity.id
_entity.type
_entity.pdbx_description
1 polymer ?
#
loop_
_entity_poly.entity_id
_entity_poly.type
_entity_poly.pdbx_seq_one_letter_code
_entity_poly.pdbx_strand_id
1 'polypeptide(L)'
;MNTALVIMAAGIGSRFGGGIKQLEPVGPNGEIIMDYSIHDAIAAGFNKIIFIIRKDIEEDFREVIGNRIEEVAKKYDVEIAYAFQDLKALPEGIECPEGRTKPWGTGQAVLACDGLIHEPFAVINADDYYGKEAFVQIHDFLLDYTPEHPEKLAMAGFILKNTLSDNGGVTRGICAVNDEGYLTDVEETKNIEKTSTGARVGDREIDPNVNVSMNFWGLTPEFVNTLKEGFVEFFENIKDPLKDEYLLPIYIGELLRDNKLSVKVLEVQDSWFGVTYKEDAPVVKESFKQLIDEGVYSTNLFDNIK
;
A
#
# COMPACT_ATOMS: atom_id res chain seq x y z
N MET A 1 -5.99 -16.23 -14.66
CA MET A 1 -6.36 -14.80 -14.87
C MET A 1 -5.13 -13.96 -14.56
N ASN A 2 -4.92 -12.84 -15.26
CA ASN A 2 -3.84 -11.92 -14.92
C ASN A 2 -4.26 -11.05 -13.73
N THR A 3 -3.32 -10.75 -12.84
CA THR A 3 -3.49 -9.86 -11.70
C THR A 3 -2.25 -8.96 -11.56
N ALA A 4 -2.46 -7.71 -11.18
CA ALA A 4 -1.36 -6.76 -11.03
C ALA A 4 -1.15 -6.37 -9.56
N LEU A 5 0.12 -6.16 -9.18
CA LEU A 5 0.49 -5.48 -7.95
C LEU A 5 0.94 -4.06 -8.27
N VAL A 6 0.30 -3.07 -7.66
CA VAL A 6 0.66 -1.65 -7.75
C VAL A 6 1.38 -1.25 -6.46
N ILE A 7 2.60 -0.77 -6.58
CA ILE A 7 3.44 -0.37 -5.45
C ILE A 7 3.61 1.16 -5.45
N MET A 8 3.08 1.82 -4.43
CA MET A 8 3.17 3.27 -4.26
C MET A 8 4.55 3.66 -3.71
N ALA A 9 5.49 3.99 -4.59
CA ALA A 9 6.88 4.28 -4.30
C ALA A 9 7.28 5.75 -4.56
N ALA A 10 6.35 6.65 -4.88
CA ALA A 10 6.65 8.05 -5.18
C ALA A 10 7.27 8.82 -3.98
N GLY A 11 6.98 8.38 -2.75
CA GLY A 11 7.52 8.94 -1.51
C GLY A 11 8.79 8.26 -0.98
N ILE A 12 9.25 7.20 -1.64
CA ILE A 12 10.37 6.39 -1.14
C ILE A 12 11.66 7.22 -0.99
N GLY A 13 12.37 7.03 0.12
CA GLY A 13 13.62 7.74 0.40
C GLY A 13 13.47 9.21 0.84
N SER A 14 12.26 9.79 0.81
CA SER A 14 12.07 11.21 1.18
C SER A 14 12.03 11.44 2.70
N ARG A 15 11.58 10.45 3.49
CA ARG A 15 11.38 10.58 4.94
C ARG A 15 12.65 10.89 5.72
N PHE A 16 13.82 10.44 5.25
CA PHE A 16 15.10 10.56 5.96
C PHE A 16 16.10 11.50 5.28
N GLY A 17 15.66 12.24 4.23
CA GLY A 17 16.49 13.25 3.56
C GLY A 17 17.62 12.70 2.69
N GLY A 18 17.75 11.37 2.56
CA GLY A 18 18.87 10.73 1.87
C GLY A 18 18.60 10.26 0.45
N GLY A 19 17.36 10.31 0.00
CA GLY A 19 16.96 9.79 -1.31
C GLY A 19 17.00 8.26 -1.40
N ILE A 20 16.71 7.73 -2.59
CA ILE A 20 16.63 6.28 -2.86
C ILE A 20 17.95 5.55 -2.62
N LYS A 21 19.09 6.18 -2.93
CA LYS A 21 20.42 5.58 -2.76
C LYS A 21 20.80 5.31 -1.30
N GLN A 22 20.01 5.81 -0.35
CA GLN A 22 20.21 5.61 1.09
C GLN A 22 19.08 4.78 1.75
N LEU A 23 18.34 4.00 0.95
CA LEU A 23 17.39 3.05 1.49
C LEU A 23 18.13 2.04 2.37
N GLU A 24 17.61 1.86 3.58
CA GLU A 24 18.23 0.97 4.55
C GLU A 24 17.96 -0.48 4.19
N PRO A 25 18.99 -1.32 3.94
CA PRO A 25 18.78 -2.72 3.70
C PRO A 25 18.32 -3.43 4.99
N VAL A 26 17.38 -4.35 4.84
CA VAL A 26 16.83 -5.16 5.93
C VAL A 26 17.19 -6.64 5.81
N GLY A 27 17.54 -7.10 4.61
CA GLY A 27 17.96 -8.46 4.32
C GLY A 27 19.48 -8.61 4.24
N PRO A 28 19.98 -9.87 4.24
CA PRO A 28 21.41 -10.19 4.30
C PRO A 28 22.19 -9.82 3.02
N ASN A 29 21.54 -9.75 1.85
CA ASN A 29 22.18 -9.43 0.58
C ASN A 29 21.81 -8.02 0.09
N GLY A 30 21.33 -7.15 0.99
CA GLY A 30 20.96 -5.79 0.68
C GLY A 30 19.51 -5.61 0.25
N GLU A 31 18.67 -6.61 0.49
CA GLU A 31 17.23 -6.52 0.24
C GLU A 31 16.60 -5.43 1.11
N ILE A 32 15.69 -4.69 0.54
CA ILE A 32 14.83 -3.71 1.21
C ILE A 32 13.43 -4.30 1.44
N ILE A 33 12.59 -3.64 2.24
CA ILE A 33 11.23 -4.12 2.56
C ILE A 33 10.43 -4.44 1.29
N MET A 34 10.49 -3.59 0.28
CA MET A 34 9.77 -3.79 -0.99
C MET A 34 10.16 -5.10 -1.70
N ASP A 35 11.39 -5.57 -1.56
CA ASP A 35 11.83 -6.83 -2.19
C ASP A 35 11.04 -8.02 -1.64
N TYR A 36 10.74 -8.03 -0.35
CA TYR A 36 9.92 -9.07 0.28
C TYR A 36 8.47 -9.00 -0.19
N SER A 37 7.90 -7.79 -0.33
CA SER A 37 6.56 -7.62 -0.91
C SER A 37 6.49 -8.11 -2.36
N ILE A 38 7.52 -7.85 -3.16
CA ILE A 38 7.61 -8.34 -4.55
C ILE A 38 7.74 -9.87 -4.59
N HIS A 39 8.60 -10.43 -3.72
CA HIS A 39 8.74 -11.88 -3.58
C HIS A 39 7.40 -12.54 -3.26
N ASP A 40 6.68 -12.01 -2.26
CA ASP A 40 5.42 -12.60 -1.79
C ASP A 40 4.31 -12.46 -2.82
N ALA A 41 4.27 -11.34 -3.55
CA ALA A 41 3.34 -11.15 -4.66
C ALA A 41 3.58 -12.15 -5.80
N ILE A 42 4.84 -12.34 -6.22
CA ILE A 42 5.18 -13.32 -7.26
C ILE A 42 4.82 -14.73 -6.77
N ALA A 43 5.15 -15.08 -5.53
CA ALA A 43 4.82 -16.37 -4.94
C ALA A 43 3.32 -16.61 -4.82
N ALA A 44 2.52 -15.57 -4.58
CA ALA A 44 1.06 -15.63 -4.56
C ALA A 44 0.43 -15.78 -5.96
N GLY A 45 1.16 -15.44 -7.03
CA GLY A 45 0.68 -15.58 -8.41
C GLY A 45 0.44 -14.27 -9.16
N PHE A 46 0.76 -13.11 -8.59
CA PHE A 46 0.75 -11.85 -9.33
C PHE A 46 1.75 -11.92 -10.50
N ASN A 47 1.30 -11.55 -11.69
CA ASN A 47 2.10 -11.65 -12.92
C ASN A 47 2.38 -10.30 -13.59
N LYS A 48 2.06 -9.21 -12.90
CA LYS A 48 2.42 -7.85 -13.28
C LYS A 48 2.69 -7.01 -12.05
N ILE A 49 3.74 -6.20 -12.10
CA ILE A 49 4.10 -5.24 -11.04
C ILE A 49 4.21 -3.85 -11.66
N ILE A 50 3.52 -2.89 -11.07
CA ILE A 50 3.53 -1.49 -11.51
C ILE A 50 4.10 -0.64 -10.37
N PHE A 51 5.23 0.02 -10.61
CA PHE A 51 5.79 0.97 -9.67
C PHE A 51 5.25 2.37 -9.93
N ILE A 52 4.60 2.97 -8.94
CA ILE A 52 4.26 4.40 -8.98
C ILE A 52 5.42 5.17 -8.37
N ILE A 53 6.11 5.93 -9.20
CA ILE A 53 7.25 6.76 -8.80
C ILE A 53 7.06 8.21 -9.27
N ARG A 54 7.92 9.12 -8.82
CA ARG A 54 8.04 10.44 -9.46
C ARG A 54 9.04 10.38 -10.59
N LYS A 55 8.83 11.22 -11.60
CA LYS A 55 9.74 11.26 -12.78
C LYS A 55 11.16 11.67 -12.42
N ASP A 56 11.32 12.55 -11.44
CA ASP A 56 12.62 13.04 -10.98
C ASP A 56 13.50 12.00 -10.29
N ILE A 57 12.90 10.90 -9.80
CA ILE A 57 13.63 9.81 -9.14
C ILE A 57 13.77 8.56 -10.03
N GLU A 58 13.30 8.56 -11.25
CA GLU A 58 13.24 7.37 -12.10
C GLU A 58 14.62 6.73 -12.32
N GLU A 59 15.64 7.53 -12.63
CA GLU A 59 16.99 7.02 -12.91
C GLU A 59 17.57 6.33 -11.67
N ASP A 60 17.52 6.99 -10.51
CA ASP A 60 17.99 6.44 -9.25
C ASP A 60 17.18 5.20 -8.83
N PHE A 61 15.84 5.22 -9.05
CA PHE A 61 14.99 4.07 -8.75
C PHE A 61 15.35 2.86 -9.61
N ARG A 62 15.55 3.05 -10.91
CA ARG A 62 15.96 1.97 -11.82
C ARG A 62 17.33 1.42 -11.45
N GLU A 63 18.31 2.29 -11.13
CA GLU A 63 19.67 1.89 -10.75
C GLU A 63 19.66 1.03 -9.48
N VAL A 64 18.92 1.44 -8.45
CA VAL A 64 18.96 0.81 -7.12
C VAL A 64 18.02 -0.40 -7.01
N ILE A 65 16.85 -0.31 -7.66
CA ILE A 65 15.76 -1.29 -7.49
C ILE A 65 15.32 -1.87 -8.84
N GLY A 66 14.92 -1.02 -9.77
CA GLY A 66 14.21 -1.41 -10.98
C GLY A 66 14.93 -2.44 -11.81
N ASN A 67 16.20 -2.19 -12.15
CA ASN A 67 16.99 -3.09 -13.01
C ASN A 67 17.11 -4.50 -12.41
N ARG A 68 17.32 -4.58 -11.08
CA ARG A 68 17.42 -5.86 -10.37
C ARG A 68 16.08 -6.59 -10.36
N ILE A 69 14.99 -5.88 -10.12
CA ILE A 69 13.65 -6.48 -10.10
C ILE A 69 13.20 -6.89 -11.51
N GLU A 70 13.56 -6.15 -12.55
CA GLU A 70 13.30 -6.54 -13.93
C GLU A 70 13.99 -7.87 -14.30
N GLU A 71 15.22 -8.13 -13.79
CA GLU A 71 15.89 -9.43 -13.99
C GLU A 71 15.19 -10.57 -13.22
N VAL A 72 14.72 -10.30 -12.00
CA VAL A 72 13.91 -11.27 -11.23
C VAL A 72 12.60 -11.55 -11.98
N ALA A 73 11.89 -10.52 -12.41
CA ALA A 73 10.62 -10.63 -13.10
C ALA A 73 10.70 -11.47 -14.38
N LYS A 74 11.77 -11.32 -15.18
CA LYS A 74 12.02 -12.15 -16.36
C LYS A 74 12.13 -13.64 -16.02
N LYS A 75 12.74 -13.99 -14.88
CA LYS A 75 12.88 -15.38 -14.44
C LYS A 75 11.52 -16.03 -14.13
N TYR A 76 10.54 -15.25 -13.69
CA TYR A 76 9.22 -15.71 -13.25
C TYR A 76 8.08 -15.32 -14.20
N ASP A 77 8.38 -14.81 -15.40
CA ASP A 77 7.42 -14.37 -16.42
C ASP A 77 6.43 -13.30 -15.87
N VAL A 78 6.98 -12.32 -15.15
CA VAL A 78 6.25 -11.20 -14.57
C VAL A 78 6.52 -9.92 -15.36
N GLU A 79 5.45 -9.21 -15.74
CA GLU A 79 5.56 -7.90 -16.40
C GLU A 79 5.92 -6.81 -15.39
N ILE A 80 6.85 -5.93 -15.76
CA ILE A 80 7.19 -4.72 -14.98
C ILE A 80 6.76 -3.47 -15.76
N ALA A 81 6.04 -2.57 -15.09
CA ALA A 81 5.66 -1.26 -15.62
C ALA A 81 5.96 -0.14 -14.62
N TYR A 82 6.05 1.09 -15.13
CA TYR A 82 6.28 2.29 -14.33
C TYR A 82 5.20 3.31 -14.63
N ALA A 83 4.58 3.80 -13.57
CA ALA A 83 3.63 4.91 -13.57
C ALA A 83 4.25 6.12 -12.88
N PHE A 84 3.92 7.31 -13.35
CA PHE A 84 4.53 8.54 -12.85
C PHE A 84 3.50 9.42 -12.16
N GLN A 85 3.60 9.54 -10.84
CA GLN A 85 2.80 10.49 -10.09
C GLN A 85 3.31 11.91 -10.35
N ASP A 86 2.44 12.76 -10.90
CA ASP A 86 2.76 14.15 -11.23
C ASP A 86 1.75 15.10 -10.57
N LEU A 87 2.25 16.17 -9.94
CA LEU A 87 1.44 17.25 -9.37
C LEU A 87 0.55 17.95 -10.40
N LYS A 88 0.94 17.93 -11.68
CA LYS A 88 0.24 18.57 -12.80
C LYS A 88 -0.73 17.64 -13.51
N ALA A 89 -0.77 16.35 -13.16
CA ALA A 89 -1.76 15.41 -13.66
C ALA A 89 -3.09 15.64 -12.92
N LEU A 90 -3.85 16.63 -13.39
CA LEU A 90 -5.09 17.15 -12.79
C LEU A 90 -6.25 16.99 -13.77
N PRO A 91 -7.50 17.01 -13.26
CA PRO A 91 -8.69 17.03 -14.11
C PRO A 91 -8.68 18.22 -15.07
N GLU A 92 -9.38 18.07 -16.20
CA GLU A 92 -9.46 19.12 -17.21
C GLU A 92 -9.99 20.45 -16.61
N GLY A 93 -9.31 21.54 -16.94
CA GLY A 93 -9.66 22.90 -16.46
C GLY A 93 -9.16 23.25 -15.07
N ILE A 94 -8.47 22.33 -14.38
CA ILE A 94 -7.87 22.59 -13.06
C ILE A 94 -6.36 22.80 -13.20
N GLU A 95 -5.89 23.91 -12.65
CA GLU A 95 -4.46 24.23 -12.61
C GLU A 95 -3.86 23.91 -11.24
N CYS A 96 -2.59 23.46 -11.22
CA CYS A 96 -1.88 23.22 -9.98
C CYS A 96 -1.68 24.55 -9.22
N PRO A 97 -2.12 24.66 -7.97
CA PRO A 97 -1.97 25.88 -7.18
C PRO A 97 -0.50 26.27 -7.04
N GLU A 98 -0.24 27.58 -7.15
CA GLU A 98 1.11 28.11 -6.92
C GLU A 98 1.58 27.78 -5.50
N GLY A 99 2.80 27.28 -5.38
CA GLY A 99 3.42 26.90 -4.10
C GLY A 99 3.05 25.51 -3.60
N ARG A 100 2.20 24.74 -4.29
CA ARG A 100 1.98 23.36 -3.91
C ARG A 100 3.19 22.49 -4.25
N THR A 101 3.72 21.82 -3.25
CA THR A 101 4.80 20.82 -3.39
C THR A 101 4.38 19.43 -2.92
N LYS A 102 3.28 19.37 -2.16
CA LYS A 102 2.75 18.13 -1.59
C LYS A 102 2.02 17.32 -2.67
N PRO A 103 2.27 16.00 -2.81
CA PRO A 103 1.49 15.13 -3.70
C PRO A 103 -0.02 15.19 -3.37
N TRP A 104 -0.84 14.83 -4.35
CA TRP A 104 -2.31 14.87 -4.20
C TRP A 104 -2.89 13.69 -3.43
N GLY A 105 -2.05 12.79 -2.90
CA GLY A 105 -2.46 11.66 -2.09
C GLY A 105 -2.48 10.33 -2.83
N THR A 106 -2.86 9.27 -2.12
CA THR A 106 -2.80 7.88 -2.59
C THR A 106 -3.83 7.56 -3.67
N GLY A 107 -4.98 8.22 -3.67
CA GLY A 107 -5.98 8.08 -4.75
C GLY A 107 -5.43 8.61 -6.08
N GLN A 108 -4.80 9.79 -6.08
CA GLN A 108 -4.18 10.34 -7.28
C GLN A 108 -2.93 9.52 -7.70
N ALA A 109 -2.22 8.93 -6.75
CA ALA A 109 -1.12 8.02 -7.08
C ALA A 109 -1.60 6.83 -7.93
N VAL A 110 -2.70 6.18 -7.54
CA VAL A 110 -3.28 5.06 -8.30
C VAL A 110 -3.76 5.50 -9.69
N LEU A 111 -4.26 6.73 -9.83
CA LEU A 111 -4.64 7.29 -11.13
C LEU A 111 -3.46 7.42 -12.11
N ALA A 112 -2.22 7.50 -11.64
CA ALA A 112 -1.05 7.45 -12.52
C ALA A 112 -0.93 6.14 -13.30
N CYS A 113 -1.61 5.08 -12.86
CA CYS A 113 -1.65 3.79 -13.54
C CYS A 113 -2.73 3.68 -14.62
N ASP A 114 -3.47 4.77 -14.89
CA ASP A 114 -4.46 4.79 -15.96
C ASP A 114 -3.85 4.41 -17.31
N GLY A 115 -4.51 3.48 -18.02
CA GLY A 115 -3.99 2.91 -19.27
C GLY A 115 -2.91 1.83 -19.09
N LEU A 116 -2.44 1.56 -17.87
CA LEU A 116 -1.56 0.45 -17.55
C LEU A 116 -2.29 -0.72 -16.87
N ILE A 117 -3.40 -0.45 -16.20
CA ILE A 117 -4.21 -1.45 -15.48
C ILE A 117 -5.37 -1.87 -16.37
N HIS A 118 -5.45 -3.16 -16.69
CA HIS A 118 -6.54 -3.79 -17.44
C HIS A 118 -7.08 -5.05 -16.73
N GLU A 119 -6.41 -5.49 -15.69
CA GLU A 119 -6.68 -6.64 -14.86
C GLU A 119 -7.03 -6.24 -13.43
N PRO A 120 -7.67 -7.13 -12.61
CA PRO A 120 -7.79 -6.92 -11.17
C PRO A 120 -6.42 -6.71 -10.54
N PHE A 121 -6.33 -5.81 -9.58
CA PHE A 121 -5.05 -5.41 -9.05
C PHE A 121 -5.07 -5.17 -7.54
N ALA A 122 -3.93 -5.34 -6.93
CA ALA A 122 -3.67 -4.95 -5.55
C ALA A 122 -2.88 -3.64 -5.49
N VAL A 123 -3.06 -2.87 -4.42
CA VAL A 123 -2.30 -1.64 -4.13
C VAL A 123 -1.64 -1.78 -2.77
N ILE A 124 -0.35 -1.45 -2.67
CA ILE A 124 0.41 -1.45 -1.42
C ILE A 124 1.34 -0.23 -1.30
N ASN A 125 1.78 0.05 -0.10
CA ASN A 125 2.89 0.98 0.16
C ASN A 125 4.24 0.29 -0.09
N ALA A 126 5.23 1.02 -0.55
CA ALA A 126 6.57 0.50 -0.86
C ALA A 126 7.43 0.24 0.39
N ASP A 127 7.10 0.87 1.51
CA ASP A 127 7.88 0.88 2.75
C ASP A 127 7.26 0.05 3.90
N ASP A 128 6.21 -0.73 3.59
CA ASP A 128 5.51 -1.59 4.52
C ASP A 128 5.74 -3.08 4.19
N TYR A 129 5.97 -3.90 5.23
CA TYR A 129 5.94 -5.36 5.15
C TYR A 129 4.57 -5.88 5.57
N TYR A 130 3.99 -6.73 4.74
CA TYR A 130 2.60 -7.20 4.89
C TYR A 130 2.47 -8.69 5.23
N GLY A 131 3.57 -9.46 5.09
CA GLY A 131 3.52 -10.92 5.23
C GLY A 131 2.96 -11.64 4.01
N LYS A 132 3.24 -12.94 3.92
CA LYS A 132 2.85 -13.78 2.77
C LYS A 132 1.35 -13.99 2.68
N GLU A 133 0.69 -14.16 3.83
CA GLU A 133 -0.74 -14.45 3.89
C GLU A 133 -1.58 -13.37 3.24
N ALA A 134 -1.22 -12.08 3.46
CA ALA A 134 -1.94 -10.96 2.87
C ALA A 134 -1.94 -11.00 1.34
N PHE A 135 -0.81 -11.33 0.72
CA PHE A 135 -0.71 -11.44 -0.74
C PHE A 135 -1.52 -12.61 -1.29
N VAL A 136 -1.47 -13.76 -0.63
CA VAL A 136 -2.27 -14.94 -1.04
C VAL A 136 -3.76 -14.65 -0.94
N GLN A 137 -4.23 -14.12 0.18
CA GLN A 137 -5.66 -13.84 0.38
C GLN A 137 -6.20 -12.79 -0.60
N ILE A 138 -5.45 -11.71 -0.83
CA ILE A 138 -5.85 -10.67 -1.81
C ILE A 138 -5.81 -11.25 -3.22
N HIS A 139 -4.77 -12.00 -3.59
CA HIS A 139 -4.69 -12.62 -4.91
C HIS A 139 -5.85 -13.57 -5.17
N ASP A 140 -6.15 -14.47 -4.23
CA ASP A 140 -7.27 -15.41 -4.34
C ASP A 140 -8.61 -14.68 -4.52
N PHE A 141 -8.83 -13.59 -3.77
CA PHE A 141 -10.00 -12.74 -3.95
C PHE A 141 -10.06 -12.12 -5.36
N LEU A 142 -8.94 -11.64 -5.87
CA LEU A 142 -8.88 -11.02 -7.21
C LEU A 142 -9.12 -12.04 -8.33
N LEU A 143 -8.83 -13.32 -8.13
CA LEU A 143 -9.14 -14.37 -9.11
C LEU A 143 -10.64 -14.60 -9.28
N ASP A 144 -11.47 -14.26 -8.28
CA ASP A 144 -12.93 -14.35 -8.33
C ASP A 144 -13.59 -13.11 -8.99
N TYR A 145 -12.77 -12.17 -9.49
CA TYR A 145 -13.28 -10.98 -10.18
C TYR A 145 -14.10 -11.33 -11.40
N THR A 146 -15.24 -10.66 -11.56
CA THR A 146 -16.07 -10.67 -12.76
C THR A 146 -16.50 -9.23 -13.12
N PRO A 147 -16.55 -8.87 -14.43
CA PRO A 147 -16.96 -7.52 -14.86
C PRO A 147 -18.39 -7.13 -14.47
N GLU A 148 -19.24 -8.12 -14.13
CA GLU A 148 -20.62 -7.90 -13.69
C GLU A 148 -20.70 -7.34 -12.26
N HIS A 149 -19.61 -7.43 -11.51
CA HIS A 149 -19.52 -7.00 -10.11
C HIS A 149 -18.29 -6.13 -9.84
N PRO A 150 -18.13 -4.98 -10.55
CA PRO A 150 -16.98 -4.12 -10.39
C PRO A 150 -16.94 -3.38 -9.04
N GLU A 151 -18.06 -3.38 -8.31
CA GLU A 151 -18.21 -2.79 -6.99
C GLU A 151 -17.62 -3.64 -5.84
N LYS A 152 -17.23 -4.89 -6.12
CA LYS A 152 -16.67 -5.81 -5.11
C LYS A 152 -15.17 -5.62 -4.98
N LEU A 153 -14.76 -5.08 -3.85
CA LEU A 153 -13.36 -4.84 -3.50
C LEU A 153 -12.97 -5.66 -2.27
N ALA A 154 -11.68 -5.73 -2.00
CA ALA A 154 -11.14 -6.34 -0.78
C ALA A 154 -10.10 -5.44 -0.10
N MET A 155 -9.86 -5.73 1.17
CA MET A 155 -8.80 -5.10 1.94
C MET A 155 -8.16 -6.15 2.86
N ALA A 156 -6.83 -6.17 2.94
CA ALA A 156 -6.14 -6.90 4.00
C ALA A 156 -6.33 -6.17 5.33
N GLY A 157 -6.99 -6.81 6.29
CA GLY A 157 -7.27 -6.29 7.61
C GLY A 157 -6.24 -6.80 8.61
N PHE A 158 -5.42 -5.91 9.14
CA PHE A 158 -4.43 -6.22 10.17
C PHE A 158 -4.97 -5.95 11.56
N ILE A 159 -4.55 -6.72 12.56
CA ILE A 159 -4.93 -6.48 13.94
C ILE A 159 -4.13 -5.30 14.50
N LEU A 160 -4.78 -4.28 15.05
CA LEU A 160 -4.17 -3.03 15.50
C LEU A 160 -2.92 -3.26 16.36
N LYS A 161 -2.98 -4.14 17.37
CA LYS A 161 -1.85 -4.40 18.29
C LYS A 161 -0.58 -4.86 17.56
N ASN A 162 -0.72 -5.50 16.39
CA ASN A 162 0.40 -6.01 15.60
C ASN A 162 1.01 -4.92 14.68
N THR A 163 0.49 -3.69 14.71
CA THR A 163 0.90 -2.58 13.85
C THR A 163 1.39 -1.35 14.62
N LEU A 164 1.50 -1.45 15.95
CA LEU A 164 1.91 -0.33 16.82
C LEU A 164 3.44 -0.24 16.91
N SER A 165 3.96 0.97 17.10
CA SER A 165 5.37 1.23 17.37
C SER A 165 5.58 1.49 18.86
N ASP A 166 6.73 1.03 19.39
CA ASP A 166 7.17 1.37 20.76
C ASP A 166 7.84 2.76 20.81
N ASN A 167 8.12 3.36 19.66
CA ASN A 167 8.87 4.62 19.54
C ASN A 167 7.97 5.86 19.42
N GLY A 168 6.65 5.68 19.28
CA GLY A 168 5.70 6.80 19.23
C GLY A 168 4.35 6.46 18.63
N GLY A 169 3.50 7.49 18.52
CA GLY A 169 2.16 7.36 17.96
C GLY A 169 2.18 7.10 16.45
N VAL A 170 1.29 6.23 16.00
CA VAL A 170 1.14 5.85 14.58
C VAL A 170 -0.20 6.33 14.03
N THR A 171 -0.33 6.39 12.70
CA THR A 171 -1.60 6.66 12.02
C THR A 171 -2.12 5.39 11.38
N ARG A 172 -3.40 5.02 11.64
CA ARG A 172 -4.02 3.82 11.06
C ARG A 172 -5.46 4.10 10.65
N GLY A 173 -5.92 3.42 9.60
CA GLY A 173 -7.34 3.38 9.25
C GLY A 173 -8.06 2.38 10.13
N ILE A 174 -8.73 2.82 11.20
CA ILE A 174 -9.52 1.92 12.06
C ILE A 174 -10.77 1.51 11.29
N CYS A 175 -11.00 0.21 11.20
CA CYS A 175 -12.07 -0.39 10.43
C CYS A 175 -13.26 -0.79 11.31
N ALA A 176 -14.47 -0.41 10.88
CA ALA A 176 -15.70 -1.03 11.36
C ALA A 176 -16.09 -2.15 10.38
N VAL A 177 -16.30 -3.35 10.90
CA VAL A 177 -16.57 -4.56 10.10
C VAL A 177 -17.86 -5.18 10.61
N ASN A 178 -18.76 -5.58 9.69
CA ASN A 178 -20.00 -6.27 10.04
C ASN A 178 -19.77 -7.77 10.28
N ASP A 179 -20.82 -8.46 10.77
CA ASP A 179 -20.76 -9.91 11.09
C ASP A 179 -20.48 -10.79 9.85
N GLU A 180 -20.69 -10.29 8.65
CA GLU A 180 -20.39 -10.98 7.39
C GLU A 180 -18.95 -10.71 6.90
N GLY A 181 -18.17 -9.90 7.63
CA GLY A 181 -16.79 -9.55 7.31
C GLY A 181 -16.65 -8.50 6.22
N TYR A 182 -17.64 -7.64 6.05
CA TYR A 182 -17.54 -6.48 5.15
C TYR A 182 -17.26 -5.20 5.91
N LEU A 183 -16.39 -4.38 5.33
CA LEU A 183 -16.09 -3.05 5.83
C LEU A 183 -17.35 -2.17 5.76
N THR A 184 -17.70 -1.52 6.86
CA THR A 184 -18.82 -0.57 6.93
C THR A 184 -18.35 0.87 7.08
N ASP A 185 -17.17 1.07 7.64
CA ASP A 185 -16.52 2.38 7.74
C ASP A 185 -15.01 2.21 7.95
N VAL A 186 -14.26 3.25 7.60
CA VAL A 186 -12.82 3.37 7.88
C VAL A 186 -12.51 4.78 8.36
N GLU A 187 -11.98 4.89 9.57
CA GLU A 187 -11.61 6.17 10.20
C GLU A 187 -10.09 6.29 10.26
N GLU A 188 -9.52 7.25 9.50
CA GLU A 188 -8.10 7.57 9.63
C GLU A 188 -7.81 8.22 10.97
N THR A 189 -7.23 7.44 11.88
CA THR A 189 -6.96 7.84 13.26
C THR A 189 -5.46 8.07 13.44
N LYS A 190 -5.11 9.31 13.84
CA LYS A 190 -3.73 9.75 14.04
C LYS A 190 -3.31 9.60 15.50
N ASN A 191 -1.99 9.47 15.70
CA ASN A 191 -1.37 9.45 17.01
C ASN A 191 -1.92 8.34 17.93
N ILE A 192 -2.08 7.13 17.39
CA ILE A 192 -2.41 5.94 18.17
C ILE A 192 -1.14 5.49 18.89
N GLU A 193 -1.14 5.55 20.21
CA GLU A 193 -0.03 5.17 21.07
C GLU A 193 -0.25 3.77 21.64
N LYS A 194 0.82 2.97 21.66
CA LYS A 194 0.85 1.68 22.36
C LYS A 194 0.84 1.90 23.87
N THR A 195 0.06 1.11 24.58
CA THR A 195 0.03 1.10 26.06
C THR A 195 0.34 -0.29 26.58
N SER A 196 0.54 -0.44 27.89
CA SER A 196 0.75 -1.74 28.51
C SER A 196 -0.46 -2.69 28.40
N THR A 197 -1.65 -2.16 28.13
CA THR A 197 -2.91 -2.89 28.07
C THR A 197 -3.57 -2.88 26.69
N GLY A 198 -3.02 -2.15 25.71
CA GLY A 198 -3.61 -2.04 24.39
C GLY A 198 -3.15 -0.80 23.62
N ALA A 199 -4.08 0.02 23.19
CA ALA A 199 -3.83 1.25 22.42
C ALA A 199 -4.71 2.39 22.89
N ARG A 200 -4.26 3.65 22.64
CA ARG A 200 -5.04 4.85 22.95
C ARG A 200 -4.79 5.98 21.95
N VAL A 201 -5.73 6.92 21.90
CA VAL A 201 -5.57 8.23 21.24
C VAL A 201 -5.97 9.30 22.26
N GLY A 202 -5.02 10.09 22.73
CA GLY A 202 -5.24 10.98 23.88
C GLY A 202 -5.75 10.18 25.08
N ASP A 203 -6.96 10.51 25.57
CA ASP A 203 -7.59 9.82 26.69
C ASP A 203 -8.55 8.69 26.27
N ARG A 204 -8.75 8.46 24.95
CA ARG A 204 -9.64 7.42 24.43
C ARG A 204 -8.88 6.12 24.24
N GLU A 205 -9.28 5.08 24.98
CA GLU A 205 -8.79 3.72 24.72
C GLU A 205 -9.38 3.16 23.42
N ILE A 206 -8.58 2.37 22.72
CA ILE A 206 -8.95 1.66 21.50
C ILE A 206 -8.75 0.17 21.73
N ASP A 207 -9.71 -0.65 21.33
CA ASP A 207 -9.56 -2.10 21.37
C ASP A 207 -8.36 -2.51 20.51
N PRO A 208 -7.32 -3.13 21.08
CA PRO A 208 -6.13 -3.54 20.36
C PRO A 208 -6.39 -4.65 19.32
N ASN A 209 -7.57 -5.28 19.32
CA ASN A 209 -7.93 -6.36 18.45
C ASN A 209 -8.81 -5.91 17.25
N VAL A 210 -9.09 -4.61 17.11
CA VAL A 210 -9.81 -4.12 15.93
C VAL A 210 -8.97 -4.31 14.67
N ASN A 211 -9.66 -4.49 13.54
CA ASN A 211 -9.02 -4.49 12.24
C ASN A 211 -8.62 -3.06 11.83
N VAL A 212 -7.44 -2.93 11.24
CA VAL A 212 -6.95 -1.68 10.69
C VAL A 212 -6.52 -1.84 9.24
N SER A 213 -6.75 -0.81 8.45
CA SER A 213 -6.20 -0.68 7.10
C SER A 213 -4.75 -0.23 7.19
N MET A 214 -3.89 -0.98 6.50
CA MET A 214 -2.49 -0.64 6.25
C MET A 214 -2.27 -0.29 4.76
N ASN A 215 -3.35 0.12 4.08
CA ASN A 215 -3.34 0.52 2.67
C ASN A 215 -3.05 -0.63 1.69
N PHE A 216 -3.41 -1.86 2.06
CA PHE A 216 -3.37 -3.01 1.17
C PHE A 216 -4.79 -3.32 0.68
N TRP A 217 -5.06 -2.96 -0.57
CA TRP A 217 -6.38 -3.05 -1.20
C TRP A 217 -6.35 -3.99 -2.40
N GLY A 218 -7.39 -4.79 -2.57
CA GLY A 218 -7.71 -5.53 -3.79
C GLY A 218 -8.82 -4.81 -4.56
N LEU A 219 -8.52 -4.37 -5.78
CA LEU A 219 -9.35 -3.47 -6.56
C LEU A 219 -9.65 -4.04 -7.94
N THR A 220 -10.75 -3.59 -8.55
CA THR A 220 -11.14 -3.94 -9.90
C THR A 220 -10.59 -2.92 -10.91
N PRO A 221 -10.37 -3.31 -12.19
CA PRO A 221 -9.88 -2.36 -13.21
C PRO A 221 -10.82 -1.15 -13.37
N GLU A 222 -12.12 -1.34 -13.25
CA GLU A 222 -13.13 -0.28 -13.35
C GLU A 222 -13.00 0.77 -12.23
N PHE A 223 -12.45 0.39 -11.09
CA PHE A 223 -12.26 1.31 -9.97
C PHE A 223 -11.34 2.49 -10.31
N VAL A 224 -10.47 2.36 -11.30
CA VAL A 224 -9.67 3.47 -11.82
C VAL A 224 -10.58 4.59 -12.38
N ASN A 225 -11.68 4.24 -13.05
CA ASN A 225 -12.65 5.24 -13.53
C ASN A 225 -13.40 5.89 -12.37
N THR A 226 -13.80 5.11 -11.37
CA THR A 226 -14.39 5.62 -10.13
C THR A 226 -13.45 6.61 -9.42
N LEU A 227 -12.15 6.31 -9.37
CA LEU A 227 -11.14 7.24 -8.83
C LEU A 227 -11.03 8.53 -9.65
N LYS A 228 -11.18 8.48 -10.98
CA LYS A 228 -11.15 9.69 -11.83
C LYS A 228 -12.33 10.61 -11.50
N GLU A 229 -13.53 10.04 -11.40
CA GLU A 229 -14.74 10.78 -11.04
C GLU A 229 -14.58 11.43 -9.65
N GLY A 230 -14.16 10.66 -8.66
CA GLY A 230 -13.92 11.16 -7.31
C GLY A 230 -12.81 12.20 -7.21
N PHE A 231 -11.82 12.17 -8.10
CA PHE A 231 -10.77 13.18 -8.12
C PHE A 231 -11.30 14.55 -8.63
N VAL A 232 -12.29 14.54 -9.54
CA VAL A 232 -13.00 15.76 -9.93
C VAL A 232 -13.81 16.29 -8.76
N GLU A 233 -14.61 15.43 -8.11
CA GLU A 233 -15.42 15.80 -6.93
C GLU A 233 -14.56 16.33 -5.78
N PHE A 234 -13.36 15.76 -5.58
CA PHE A 234 -12.40 16.25 -4.58
C PHE A 234 -12.04 17.72 -4.80
N PHE A 235 -11.80 18.16 -6.05
CA PHE A 235 -11.49 19.54 -6.35
C PHE A 235 -12.67 20.50 -6.17
N GLU A 236 -13.90 20.04 -6.34
CA GLU A 236 -15.10 20.83 -6.05
C GLU A 236 -15.24 21.11 -4.56
N ASN A 237 -14.70 20.25 -3.69
CA ASN A 237 -14.85 20.30 -2.23
C ASN A 237 -13.55 20.63 -1.48
N ILE A 238 -12.44 20.86 -2.16
CA ILE A 238 -11.14 21.13 -1.54
C ILE A 238 -11.18 22.41 -0.71
N LYS A 239 -10.62 22.37 0.51
CA LYS A 239 -10.60 23.50 1.47
C LYS A 239 -9.24 24.19 1.49
N ASP A 240 -8.18 23.42 1.55
CA ASP A 240 -6.79 23.92 1.52
C ASP A 240 -6.06 23.32 0.31
N PRO A 241 -6.02 24.04 -0.83
CA PRO A 241 -5.42 23.52 -2.05
C PRO A 241 -3.91 23.28 -1.96
N LEU A 242 -3.25 23.75 -0.89
CA LEU A 242 -1.81 23.47 -0.66
C LEU A 242 -1.56 22.23 0.20
N LYS A 243 -2.57 21.74 0.94
CA LYS A 243 -2.39 20.67 1.94
C LYS A 243 -3.30 19.47 1.77
N ASP A 244 -4.55 19.68 1.29
CA ASP A 244 -5.52 18.59 1.21
C ASP A 244 -5.04 17.51 0.23
N GLU A 245 -5.37 16.27 0.53
CA GLU A 245 -4.99 15.08 -0.25
C GLU A 245 -6.21 14.22 -0.56
N TYR A 246 -6.28 13.76 -1.79
CA TYR A 246 -7.21 12.75 -2.25
C TYR A 246 -6.70 11.37 -1.83
N LEU A 247 -7.11 10.92 -0.64
CA LEU A 247 -6.65 9.67 -0.04
C LEU A 247 -7.56 8.50 -0.40
N LEU A 248 -6.97 7.42 -0.93
CA LEU A 248 -7.67 6.21 -1.32
C LEU A 248 -8.60 5.65 -0.23
N PRO A 249 -8.17 5.45 1.04
CA PRO A 249 -9.05 4.91 2.07
C PRO A 249 -10.21 5.85 2.42
N ILE A 250 -10.01 7.17 2.37
CA ILE A 250 -11.08 8.14 2.65
C ILE A 250 -12.14 8.07 1.55
N TYR A 251 -11.73 8.06 0.29
CA TYR A 251 -12.67 7.99 -0.82
C TYR A 251 -13.42 6.65 -0.85
N ILE A 252 -12.76 5.54 -0.56
CA ILE A 252 -13.43 4.24 -0.39
C ILE A 252 -14.48 4.33 0.73
N GLY A 253 -14.15 4.96 1.87
CA GLY A 253 -15.10 5.18 2.97
C GLY A 253 -16.31 6.03 2.58
N GLU A 254 -16.15 7.03 1.71
CA GLU A 254 -17.25 7.82 1.15
C GLU A 254 -18.18 6.97 0.27
N LEU A 255 -17.60 6.17 -0.62
CA LEU A 255 -18.34 5.25 -1.49
C LEU A 255 -19.08 4.15 -0.71
N LEU A 256 -18.49 3.66 0.39
CA LEU A 256 -19.16 2.72 1.31
C LEU A 256 -20.41 3.33 1.94
N ARG A 257 -20.30 4.56 2.46
CA ARG A 257 -21.46 5.29 3.06
C ARG A 257 -22.56 5.54 2.05
N ASP A 258 -22.20 5.75 0.78
CA ASP A 258 -23.13 5.92 -0.33
C ASP A 258 -23.68 4.60 -0.88
N ASN A 259 -23.27 3.44 -0.35
CA ASN A 259 -23.61 2.11 -0.84
C ASN A 259 -23.25 1.88 -2.33
N LYS A 260 -22.17 2.53 -2.81
CA LYS A 260 -21.71 2.40 -4.20
C LYS A 260 -20.75 1.24 -4.40
N LEU A 261 -20.18 0.70 -3.33
CA LEU A 261 -19.27 -0.46 -3.37
C LEU A 261 -19.37 -1.30 -2.09
N SER A 262 -18.76 -2.47 -2.12
CA SER A 262 -18.56 -3.33 -0.97
C SER A 262 -17.09 -3.73 -0.86
N VAL A 263 -16.57 -3.79 0.36
CA VAL A 263 -15.18 -4.19 0.63
C VAL A 263 -15.19 -5.37 1.58
N LYS A 264 -14.71 -6.53 1.11
CA LYS A 264 -14.45 -7.68 1.97
C LYS A 264 -13.18 -7.45 2.78
N VAL A 265 -13.26 -7.55 4.09
CA VAL A 265 -12.08 -7.52 4.95
C VAL A 265 -11.53 -8.94 5.06
N LEU A 266 -10.31 -9.12 4.59
CA LEU A 266 -9.56 -10.36 4.66
C LEU A 266 -8.62 -10.23 5.86
N GLU A 267 -8.96 -10.89 6.96
CA GLU A 267 -8.18 -10.79 8.20
C GLU A 267 -6.84 -11.52 8.03
N VAL A 268 -5.75 -10.81 8.30
CA VAL A 268 -4.38 -11.29 8.17
C VAL A 268 -3.79 -11.50 9.56
N GLN A 269 -3.26 -12.70 9.80
CA GLN A 269 -2.60 -13.06 11.05
C GLN A 269 -1.09 -12.73 11.04
N ASP A 270 -0.50 -12.57 9.86
CA ASP A 270 0.91 -12.18 9.71
C ASP A 270 1.20 -10.85 10.42
N SER A 271 2.42 -10.73 10.90
CA SER A 271 2.89 -9.48 11.48
C SER A 271 3.09 -8.44 10.38
N TRP A 272 2.56 -7.25 10.60
CA TRP A 272 2.93 -6.07 9.81
C TRP A 272 4.08 -5.34 10.51
N PHE A 273 5.04 -4.83 9.76
CA PHE A 273 6.03 -3.87 10.24
C PHE A 273 6.53 -2.97 9.12
N GLY A 274 6.96 -1.78 9.50
CA GLY A 274 7.50 -0.77 8.60
C GLY A 274 8.35 0.22 9.38
N VAL A 275 9.12 1.04 8.69
CA VAL A 275 9.97 2.05 9.31
C VAL A 275 9.20 3.37 9.40
N THR A 276 8.45 3.54 10.49
CA THR A 276 7.74 4.79 10.78
C THR A 276 8.70 5.82 11.40
N TYR A 277 9.51 5.37 12.34
CA TYR A 277 10.58 6.14 13.00
C TYR A 277 11.94 5.55 12.63
N LYS A 278 12.99 6.37 12.65
CA LYS A 278 14.35 5.89 12.37
C LYS A 278 14.79 4.80 13.37
N GLU A 279 14.30 4.90 14.58
CA GLU A 279 14.52 3.97 15.68
C GLU A 279 13.86 2.61 15.47
N ASP A 280 12.87 2.49 14.56
CA ASP A 280 12.25 1.22 14.21
C ASP A 280 13.18 0.34 13.34
N ALA A 281 14.13 0.91 12.61
CA ALA A 281 14.96 0.20 11.64
C ALA A 281 15.72 -1.02 12.23
N PRO A 282 16.34 -0.96 13.44
CA PRO A 282 16.98 -2.13 14.04
C PRO A 282 15.99 -3.26 14.36
N VAL A 283 14.77 -2.92 14.79
CA VAL A 283 13.72 -3.90 15.11
C VAL A 283 13.24 -4.58 13.84
N VAL A 284 13.04 -3.80 12.76
CA VAL A 284 12.64 -4.32 11.45
C VAL A 284 13.70 -5.27 10.90
N LYS A 285 14.99 -4.93 10.99
CA LYS A 285 16.09 -5.82 10.57
C LYS A 285 16.10 -7.13 11.35
N GLU A 286 15.92 -7.09 12.65
CA GLU A 286 15.91 -8.31 13.46
C GLU A 286 14.66 -9.16 13.14
N SER A 287 13.52 -8.54 12.83
CA SER A 287 12.31 -9.25 12.39
C SER A 287 12.55 -10.02 11.07
N PHE A 288 13.20 -9.39 10.08
CA PHE A 288 13.55 -10.10 8.83
C PHE A 288 14.55 -11.21 9.05
N LYS A 289 15.55 -10.99 9.90
CA LYS A 289 16.51 -12.02 10.27
C LYS A 289 15.80 -13.21 10.91
N GLN A 290 14.87 -12.96 11.83
CA GLN A 290 14.08 -14.03 12.46
C GLN A 290 13.25 -14.80 11.43
N LEU A 291 12.57 -14.13 10.49
CA LEU A 291 11.82 -14.78 9.41
C LEU A 291 12.72 -15.66 8.53
N ILE A 292 13.97 -15.26 8.29
CA ILE A 292 14.95 -16.08 7.56
C ILE A 292 15.40 -17.27 8.41
N ASP A 293 15.72 -17.07 9.69
CA ASP A 293 16.16 -18.13 10.62
C ASP A 293 15.05 -19.17 10.83
N GLU A 294 13.78 -18.76 10.81
CA GLU A 294 12.59 -19.63 10.86
C GLU A 294 12.27 -20.32 9.53
N GLY A 295 12.98 -19.98 8.44
CA GLY A 295 12.80 -20.57 7.12
C GLY A 295 11.57 -20.05 6.35
N VAL A 296 10.98 -18.92 6.79
CA VAL A 296 9.89 -18.23 6.06
C VAL A 296 10.43 -17.67 4.74
N TYR A 297 11.64 -17.10 4.77
CA TYR A 297 12.38 -16.68 3.59
C TYR A 297 13.72 -17.40 3.48
N SER A 298 14.19 -17.56 2.25
CA SER A 298 15.55 -18.06 2.02
C SER A 298 16.55 -16.91 2.17
N THR A 299 17.83 -17.25 2.48
CA THR A 299 18.92 -16.26 2.53
C THR A 299 19.08 -15.52 1.20
N ASN A 300 18.86 -16.23 0.07
CA ASN A 300 18.77 -15.63 -1.26
C ASN A 300 17.28 -15.51 -1.60
N LEU A 301 16.68 -14.35 -1.35
CA LEU A 301 15.25 -14.14 -1.37
C LEU A 301 14.55 -14.68 -2.64
N PHE A 302 15.12 -14.43 -3.82
CA PHE A 302 14.50 -14.75 -5.10
C PHE A 302 14.91 -16.08 -5.73
N ASP A 303 15.65 -16.96 -5.02
CA ASP A 303 16.13 -18.21 -5.62
C ASP A 303 15.05 -19.30 -5.74
N ASN A 304 14.06 -19.30 -4.86
CA ASN A 304 13.07 -20.37 -4.70
C ASN A 304 11.65 -19.86 -4.55
N ILE A 305 11.19 -18.94 -5.41
CA ILE A 305 9.77 -18.62 -5.51
C ILE A 305 9.07 -19.81 -6.16
N LYS A 306 8.13 -20.42 -5.45
CA LYS A 306 7.37 -21.59 -5.91
C LYS A 306 5.98 -21.14 -6.33
#